data_43f29aedf7d29a3f7b13340d9ba438a0
#
_entry.id   43f29aedf7d29a3f7b13340d9ba438a0
#
_cell.length_a   1.000
_cell.length_b   1.000
_cell.length_c   1.000
_cell.angle_alpha   90.00
_cell.angle_beta   90.00
_cell.angle_gamma   90.00
#
_symmetry.space_group_name_H-M   'P 1'
#
loop_
_entity.id
_entity.type
_entity.pdbx_description
1 polymer ?
#
loop_
_entity_poly.entity_id
_entity_poly.type
_entity_poly.pdbx_seq_one_letter_code
_entity_poly.pdbx_strand_id
1 'polypeptide(L)'
;MDIEAFFEGMPFADMLGVEVTEAADGHAEGYLEMREELSWNEDRVMAHGGVTFTLADTVGGAALVSVVDQPVPTIDMRIDYLGVASGDIRAEADVVGEVGDIGTVDVDVHGADDGTHLASARGVYKTAD
;
A
#
# COMPACT_ATOMS: atom_id res chain seq x y z
N MET A 1 -8.81 11.64 -13.02
CA MET A 1 -9.74 10.89 -12.16
C MET A 1 -9.64 11.40 -10.72
N ASP A 2 -10.68 11.22 -9.94
CA ASP A 2 -10.62 11.49 -8.50
C ASP A 2 -10.00 10.28 -7.82
N ILE A 3 -8.72 10.38 -7.49
CA ILE A 3 -7.93 9.27 -6.95
C ILE A 3 -8.45 8.85 -5.58
N GLU A 4 -8.76 9.81 -4.71
CA GLU A 4 -9.26 9.50 -3.37
C GLU A 4 -10.59 8.75 -3.45
N ALA A 5 -11.53 9.23 -4.26
CA ALA A 5 -12.82 8.57 -4.46
C ALA A 5 -12.65 7.15 -5.04
N PHE A 6 -11.70 6.97 -5.97
CA PHE A 6 -11.42 5.67 -6.56
C PHE A 6 -10.96 4.66 -5.51
N PHE A 7 -10.02 5.06 -4.65
CA PHE A 7 -9.50 4.15 -3.62
C PHE A 7 -10.48 3.93 -2.48
N GLU A 8 -11.30 4.93 -2.12
CA GLU A 8 -12.38 4.77 -1.15
C GLU A 8 -13.44 3.77 -1.63
N GLY A 9 -13.62 3.64 -2.94
CA GLY A 9 -14.59 2.74 -3.54
C GLY A 9 -14.10 1.30 -3.72
N MET A 10 -12.89 0.95 -3.27
CA MET A 10 -12.37 -0.41 -3.38
C MET A 10 -12.89 -1.29 -2.23
N PRO A 11 -13.78 -2.26 -2.50
CA PRO A 11 -14.39 -3.05 -1.41
C PRO A 11 -13.39 -3.75 -0.51
N PHE A 12 -12.36 -4.37 -1.06
CA PHE A 12 -11.39 -5.12 -0.27
C PHE A 12 -10.53 -4.20 0.60
N ALA A 13 -10.02 -3.11 0.03
CA ALA A 13 -9.24 -2.13 0.77
C ALA A 13 -10.08 -1.47 1.86
N ASP A 14 -11.33 -1.17 1.56
CA ASP A 14 -12.27 -0.60 2.52
C ASP A 14 -12.54 -1.57 3.67
N MET A 15 -12.73 -2.85 3.37
CA MET A 15 -12.96 -3.88 4.39
C MET A 15 -11.79 -3.95 5.38
N LEU A 16 -10.56 -3.83 4.92
CA LEU A 16 -9.39 -3.82 5.78
C LEU A 16 -9.14 -2.47 6.46
N GLY A 17 -9.74 -1.41 5.96
CA GLY A 17 -9.54 -0.07 6.48
C GLY A 17 -8.34 0.68 5.91
N VAL A 18 -7.90 0.31 4.70
CA VAL A 18 -6.82 1.02 4.02
C VAL A 18 -7.31 2.39 3.59
N GLU A 19 -6.57 3.42 3.95
CA GLU A 19 -6.87 4.80 3.59
C GLU A 19 -5.70 5.38 2.83
N VAL A 20 -5.93 5.83 1.59
CA VAL A 20 -4.93 6.58 0.82
C VAL A 20 -5.05 8.05 1.23
N THR A 21 -4.04 8.55 1.91
CA THR A 21 -4.08 9.90 2.49
C THR A 21 -3.48 10.96 1.58
N GLU A 22 -2.63 10.55 0.64
CA GLU A 22 -2.01 11.46 -0.33
C GLU A 22 -1.66 10.68 -1.59
N ALA A 23 -1.87 11.28 -2.75
CA ALA A 23 -1.41 10.71 -4.02
C ALA A 23 -1.24 11.85 -5.03
N ALA A 24 0.01 12.15 -5.39
CA ALA A 24 0.33 13.22 -6.34
C ALA A 24 1.75 13.03 -6.88
N ASP A 25 1.93 13.33 -8.15
CA ASP A 25 3.26 13.42 -8.78
C ASP A 25 4.15 12.19 -8.59
N GLY A 26 3.56 11.01 -8.60
CA GLY A 26 4.29 9.76 -8.45
C GLY A 26 4.61 9.37 -7.02
N HIS A 27 4.05 10.07 -6.05
CA HIS A 27 4.19 9.78 -4.63
C HIS A 27 2.81 9.52 -4.02
N ALA A 28 2.72 8.56 -3.11
CA ALA A 28 1.49 8.31 -2.36
C ALA A 28 1.80 7.91 -0.93
N GLU A 29 0.84 8.18 -0.06
CA GLU A 29 0.89 7.79 1.34
C GLU A 29 -0.43 7.15 1.74
N GLY A 30 -0.37 6.23 2.68
CA GLY A 30 -1.56 5.57 3.18
C GLY A 30 -1.42 5.15 4.62
N TYR A 31 -2.55 4.81 5.21
CA TYR A 31 -2.67 4.52 6.63
C TYR A 31 -3.64 3.36 6.83
N LEU A 32 -3.37 2.55 7.84
CA LEU A 32 -4.28 1.49 8.26
C LEU A 32 -4.32 1.43 9.78
N GLU A 33 -5.52 1.59 10.33
CA GLU A 33 -5.76 1.43 11.76
C GLU A 33 -5.81 -0.05 12.10
N MET A 34 -4.96 -0.49 13.01
CA MET A 34 -4.86 -1.88 13.40
C MET A 34 -6.01 -2.28 14.33
N ARG A 35 -6.54 -3.48 14.14
CA ARG A 35 -7.57 -4.06 14.98
C ARG A 35 -7.42 -5.57 15.06
N GLU A 36 -8.09 -6.19 16.04
CA GLU A 36 -7.96 -7.62 16.33
C GLU A 36 -8.23 -8.54 15.13
N GLU A 37 -9.22 -8.20 14.31
CA GLU A 37 -9.60 -9.01 13.15
C GLU A 37 -8.51 -9.10 12.10
N LEU A 38 -7.53 -8.20 12.13
CA LEU A 38 -6.42 -8.18 11.19
C LEU A 38 -5.18 -8.91 11.69
N SER A 39 -5.27 -9.45 12.92
CA SER A 39 -4.17 -10.18 13.55
C SER A 39 -4.15 -11.64 13.14
N TRP A 40 -2.96 -12.22 13.01
CA TRP A 40 -2.81 -13.66 12.84
C TRP A 40 -2.74 -14.41 14.19
N ASN A 41 -2.60 -13.67 15.30
CA ASN A 41 -2.42 -14.22 16.64
C ASN A 41 -3.61 -13.83 17.53
N GLU A 42 -4.20 -14.81 18.24
CA GLU A 42 -5.35 -14.58 19.10
C GLU A 42 -4.99 -13.82 20.38
N ASP A 43 -3.78 -14.03 20.89
CA ASP A 43 -3.38 -13.53 22.21
C ASP A 43 -2.76 -12.14 22.16
N ARG A 44 -2.20 -11.77 21.01
CA ARG A 44 -1.53 -10.48 20.81
C ARG A 44 -1.87 -9.95 19.43
N VAL A 45 -2.08 -8.65 19.34
CA VAL A 45 -2.35 -8.00 18.05
C VAL A 45 -1.05 -7.94 17.26
N MET A 46 -0.97 -8.74 16.21
CA MET A 46 0.16 -8.82 15.30
C MET A 46 -0.39 -8.93 13.89
N ALA A 47 -0.20 -7.91 13.08
CA ALA A 47 -0.78 -7.85 11.74
C ALA A 47 -0.43 -9.08 10.90
N HIS A 48 -1.45 -9.70 10.33
CA HIS A 48 -1.24 -10.74 9.32
C HIS A 48 -0.45 -10.13 8.17
N GLY A 49 0.53 -10.87 7.63
CA GLY A 49 1.36 -10.37 6.52
C GLY A 49 0.56 -9.88 5.33
N GLY A 50 -0.60 -10.49 5.09
CA GLY A 50 -1.51 -10.06 4.03
C GLY A 50 -2.09 -8.66 4.22
N VAL A 51 -2.19 -8.20 5.47
CA VAL A 51 -2.66 -6.84 5.78
C VAL A 51 -1.62 -5.81 5.36
N THR A 52 -0.38 -6.01 5.77
CA THR A 52 0.74 -5.15 5.38
C THR A 52 0.94 -5.16 3.88
N PHE A 53 0.83 -6.34 3.26
CA PHE A 53 0.90 -6.51 1.80
C PHE A 53 -0.17 -5.68 1.10
N THR A 54 -1.42 -5.75 1.57
CA THR A 54 -2.53 -5.01 0.94
C THR A 54 -2.32 -3.51 1.05
N LEU A 55 -1.85 -3.03 2.19
CA LEU A 55 -1.53 -1.60 2.35
C LEU A 55 -0.44 -1.19 1.34
N ALA A 56 0.64 -1.96 1.25
CA ALA A 56 1.74 -1.66 0.34
C ALA A 56 1.28 -1.67 -1.13
N ASP A 57 0.51 -2.69 -1.52
CA ASP A 57 0.01 -2.82 -2.89
C ASP A 57 -0.93 -1.66 -3.26
N THR A 58 -1.85 -1.32 -2.37
CA THR A 58 -2.82 -0.26 -2.60
C THR A 58 -2.14 1.11 -2.71
N VAL A 59 -1.23 1.43 -1.79
CA VAL A 59 -0.53 2.71 -1.81
C VAL A 59 0.45 2.79 -2.98
N GLY A 60 1.10 1.67 -3.31
CA GLY A 60 1.95 1.59 -4.50
C GLY A 60 1.18 1.87 -5.78
N GLY A 61 0.00 1.27 -5.93
CA GLY A 61 -0.88 1.54 -7.06
C GLY A 61 -1.32 3.00 -7.11
N ALA A 62 -1.60 3.60 -5.96
CA ALA A 62 -2.00 5.01 -5.89
C ALA A 62 -0.91 5.95 -6.40
N ALA A 63 0.36 5.64 -6.12
CA ALA A 63 1.48 6.42 -6.62
C ALA A 63 1.49 6.43 -8.16
N LEU A 64 1.30 5.26 -8.79
CA LEU A 64 1.24 5.18 -10.25
C LEU A 64 -0.01 5.83 -10.82
N VAL A 65 -1.17 5.64 -10.21
CA VAL A 65 -2.42 6.28 -10.66
C VAL A 65 -2.27 7.80 -10.71
N SER A 66 -1.49 8.37 -9.77
CA SER A 66 -1.25 9.82 -9.76
C SER A 66 -0.48 10.32 -10.98
N VAL A 67 0.20 9.43 -11.71
CA VAL A 67 0.97 9.77 -12.92
C VAL A 67 0.22 9.37 -14.18
N VAL A 68 -0.40 8.19 -14.22
CA VAL A 68 -1.03 7.66 -15.45
C VAL A 68 -2.52 7.92 -15.54
N ASP A 69 -3.14 8.37 -14.46
CA ASP A 69 -4.55 8.77 -14.41
C ASP A 69 -5.54 7.69 -14.85
N GLN A 70 -5.24 6.43 -14.51
CA GLN A 70 -6.12 5.29 -14.78
C GLN A 70 -5.79 4.15 -13.81
N PRO A 71 -6.70 3.18 -13.62
CA PRO A 71 -6.42 2.01 -12.78
C PRO A 71 -5.20 1.24 -13.27
N VAL A 72 -4.42 0.72 -12.33
CA VAL A 72 -3.18 0.00 -12.61
C VAL A 72 -3.24 -1.39 -11.96
N PRO A 73 -3.62 -2.43 -12.70
CA PRO A 73 -3.60 -3.79 -12.14
C PRO A 73 -2.19 -4.20 -11.73
N THR A 74 -2.08 -4.87 -10.60
CA THR A 74 -0.79 -5.38 -10.10
C THR A 74 -0.37 -6.60 -10.91
N ILE A 75 0.87 -6.59 -11.40
CA ILE A 75 1.48 -7.74 -12.09
C ILE A 75 2.26 -8.58 -11.09
N ASP A 76 3.05 -7.91 -10.24
CA ASP A 76 3.91 -8.58 -9.28
C ASP A 76 4.17 -7.63 -8.10
N MET A 77 4.29 -8.21 -6.92
CA MET A 77 4.65 -7.45 -5.72
C MET A 77 5.57 -8.32 -4.87
N ARG A 78 6.77 -7.85 -4.66
CA ARG A 78 7.70 -8.46 -3.72
C ARG A 78 7.72 -7.64 -2.44
N ILE A 79 7.61 -8.31 -1.29
CA ILE A 79 7.68 -7.64 0.00
C ILE A 79 8.66 -8.37 0.92
N ASP A 80 9.48 -7.61 1.62
CA ASP A 80 10.37 -8.10 2.66
C ASP A 80 9.86 -7.59 4.01
N TYR A 81 9.50 -8.51 4.91
CA TYR A 81 9.01 -8.16 6.25
C TYR A 81 10.22 -8.00 7.17
N LEU A 82 10.36 -6.81 7.75
CA LEU A 82 11.52 -6.44 8.56
C LEU A 82 11.20 -6.37 10.05
N GLY A 83 9.93 -6.33 10.41
CA GLY A 83 9.48 -6.24 11.78
C GLY A 83 8.04 -6.64 11.95
N VAL A 84 7.56 -6.62 13.20
CA VAL A 84 6.20 -6.99 13.55
C VAL A 84 5.35 -5.75 13.70
N ALA A 85 4.21 -5.73 12.98
CA ALA A 85 3.24 -4.65 13.08
C ALA A 85 2.24 -4.96 14.18
N SER A 86 2.36 -4.32 15.32
CA SER A 86 1.45 -4.51 16.47
C SER A 86 0.51 -3.33 16.71
N GLY A 87 0.73 -2.21 16.02
CA GLY A 87 -0.13 -1.02 16.07
C GLY A 87 -0.47 -0.55 14.67
N ASP A 88 -0.97 0.65 14.57
CA ASP A 88 -1.31 1.27 13.29
C ASP A 88 -0.08 1.36 12.39
N ILE A 89 -0.30 1.22 11.10
CA ILE A 89 0.78 1.24 10.11
C ILE A 89 0.52 2.29 9.03
N ARG A 90 1.60 2.84 8.49
CA ARG A 90 1.55 3.77 7.37
C ARG A 90 2.50 3.34 6.27
N ALA A 91 2.16 3.65 5.04
CA ALA A 91 2.99 3.34 3.90
C ALA A 91 3.29 4.60 3.09
N GLU A 92 4.47 4.62 2.49
CA GLU A 92 4.87 5.65 1.54
C GLU A 92 5.36 4.96 0.28
N ALA A 93 4.92 5.45 -0.87
CA ALA A 93 5.26 4.86 -2.16
C ALA A 93 5.75 5.92 -3.12
N ASP A 94 6.78 5.56 -3.89
CA ASP A 94 7.33 6.43 -4.93
C ASP A 94 7.53 5.65 -6.21
N VAL A 95 7.12 6.22 -7.33
CA VAL A 95 7.34 5.63 -8.63
C VAL A 95 8.84 5.61 -8.93
N VAL A 96 9.35 4.42 -9.26
CA VAL A 96 10.76 4.25 -9.65
C VAL A 96 10.93 4.54 -11.14
N GLY A 97 9.99 4.09 -11.95
CA GLY A 97 10.06 4.31 -13.39
C GLY A 97 8.91 3.65 -14.14
N GLU A 98 8.78 4.03 -15.40
CA GLU A 98 7.84 3.46 -16.34
C GLU A 98 8.54 3.11 -17.62
N VAL A 99 8.29 1.91 -18.15
CA VAL A 99 8.83 1.46 -19.44
C VAL A 99 7.70 0.77 -20.20
N GLY A 100 7.31 1.33 -21.34
CA GLY A 100 6.19 0.81 -22.11
C GLY A 100 4.89 0.89 -21.31
N ASP A 101 4.24 -0.24 -21.10
CA ASP A 101 3.00 -0.34 -20.33
C ASP A 101 3.21 -0.91 -18.91
N ILE A 102 4.43 -0.79 -18.39
CA ILE A 102 4.82 -1.29 -17.08
C ILE A 102 5.32 -0.13 -16.22
N GLY A 103 4.82 -0.06 -14.98
CA GLY A 103 5.32 0.89 -13.97
C GLY A 103 5.83 0.14 -12.76
N THR A 104 6.91 0.64 -12.17
CA THR A 104 7.55 0.06 -10.98
C THR A 104 7.53 1.08 -9.84
N VAL A 105 7.17 0.62 -8.65
CA VAL A 105 7.03 1.47 -7.47
C VAL A 105 7.76 0.85 -6.29
N ASP A 106 8.47 1.66 -5.51
CA ASP A 106 9.01 1.25 -4.23
C ASP A 106 8.09 1.72 -3.12
N VAL A 107 7.87 0.86 -2.11
CA VAL A 107 7.00 1.15 -0.98
C VAL A 107 7.74 0.81 0.31
N ASP A 108 7.67 1.70 1.29
CA ASP A 108 8.13 1.44 2.64
C ASP A 108 6.95 1.53 3.61
N VAL A 109 6.89 0.58 4.55
CA VAL A 109 5.86 0.54 5.58
C VAL A 109 6.51 0.71 6.94
N HIS A 110 5.94 1.61 7.74
CA HIS A 110 6.44 1.95 9.06
C HIS A 110 5.32 1.87 10.09
N GLY A 111 5.67 1.62 11.34
CA GLY A 111 4.75 1.81 12.45
C GLY A 111 4.34 3.28 12.52
N ALA A 112 3.04 3.55 12.65
CA ALA A 112 2.54 4.93 12.65
C ALA A 112 2.98 5.69 13.90
N ASP A 113 3.10 5.00 15.04
CA ASP A 113 3.40 5.64 16.32
C ASP A 113 4.90 5.79 16.59
N ASP A 114 5.69 4.75 16.30
CA ASP A 114 7.12 4.72 16.66
C ASP A 114 8.06 4.87 15.45
N GLY A 115 7.53 4.83 14.23
CA GLY A 115 8.33 4.96 13.03
C GLY A 115 9.20 3.76 12.68
N THR A 116 9.02 2.63 13.38
CA THR A 116 9.80 1.42 13.10
C THR A 116 9.58 0.96 11.65
N HIS A 117 10.66 0.68 10.92
CA HIS A 117 10.58 0.18 9.55
C HIS A 117 10.12 -1.28 9.57
N LEU A 118 8.91 -1.54 9.10
CA LEU A 118 8.26 -2.84 9.21
C LEU A 118 8.34 -3.67 7.94
N ALA A 119 8.40 -3.04 6.78
CA ALA A 119 8.47 -3.76 5.50
C ALA A 119 8.95 -2.84 4.39
N SER A 120 9.62 -3.45 3.41
CA SER A 120 9.96 -2.81 2.14
C SER A 120 9.40 -3.64 1.01
N ALA A 121 8.80 -3.00 0.02
CA ALA A 121 8.18 -3.69 -1.09
C ALA A 121 8.51 -3.02 -2.42
N ARG A 122 8.50 -3.82 -3.49
CA ARG A 122 8.57 -3.32 -4.86
C ARG A 122 7.42 -3.91 -5.65
N GLY A 123 6.60 -3.05 -6.21
CA GLY A 123 5.45 -3.45 -7.02
C GLY A 123 5.67 -3.16 -8.49
N VAL A 124 5.15 -4.05 -9.33
CA VAL A 124 5.13 -3.89 -10.79
C VAL A 124 3.68 -3.90 -11.22
N TYR A 125 3.27 -2.90 -11.98
CA TYR A 125 1.88 -2.69 -12.34
C TYR A 125 1.75 -2.48 -13.84
N LYS A 126 0.60 -2.85 -14.37
CA LYS A 126 0.28 -2.55 -15.77
C LYS A 126 -0.29 -1.13 -15.85
N THR A 127 0.32 -0.28 -16.68
CA THR A 127 -0.02 1.14 -16.78
C THR A 127 -0.83 1.48 -18.03
N ALA A 128 -1.09 0.52 -18.92
CA ALA A 128 -1.91 0.70 -20.11
C ALA A 128 -2.63 -0.61 -20.45
N ASP A 129 -3.73 -0.50 -21.14
CA ASP A 129 -4.53 -1.65 -21.59
C ASP A 129 -3.85 -2.43 -22.72
#